data_6142b4b9758c69cf344eb15246e0c08f
#
_entry.id   6142b4b9758c69cf344eb15246e0c08f
#
_cell.length_a   1.000
_cell.length_b   1.000
_cell.length_c   1.000
_cell.angle_alpha   90.00
_cell.angle_beta   90.00
_cell.angle_gamma   90.00
#
_symmetry.space_group_name_H-M   'P 1'
#
loop_
_entity.id
_entity.type
_entity.pdbx_description
1 polymer ?
#
loop_
_entity_poly.entity_id
_entity_poly.type
_entity_poly.pdbx_seq_one_letter_code
_entity_poly.pdbx_strand_id
1 'polypeptide(L)'
;MIEKFQLTGLEKRFPSELSGGQQQRVALARIMAYKPDVILLDEPFSALDMYLKDRLQQELLELLNDYEGTVIMVSHSRDEVYRLSEELLIIDQGQIVAAGKTKELFQNPQRKEAARLTGCKNFTRAVYVDDHTAELTDWGITLRTEQRNIPENINYIGYRAHDFVPVWGEGGKNQIHFY
;
A
#
# COMPACT_ATOMS: atom_id res chain seq x y z
N MET A 1 -2.44 30.64 -4.57
CA MET A 1 -3.13 29.43 -5.10
C MET A 1 -2.82 29.22 -6.58
N ILE A 2 -3.20 30.08 -7.50
CA ILE A 2 -3.00 29.87 -8.95
C ILE A 2 -1.57 29.50 -9.30
N GLU A 3 -0.61 30.27 -8.82
CA GLU A 3 0.82 30.01 -9.03
C GLU A 3 1.29 28.70 -8.37
N LYS A 4 0.91 28.46 -7.08
CA LYS A 4 1.26 27.23 -6.35
C LYS A 4 0.75 25.96 -7.06
N PHE A 5 -0.41 26.04 -7.73
CA PHE A 5 -0.99 24.93 -8.49
C PHE A 5 -0.64 24.95 -9.98
N GLN A 6 0.30 25.79 -10.41
CA GLN A 6 0.71 25.93 -11.82
C GLN A 6 -0.47 26.15 -12.78
N LEU A 7 -1.39 26.99 -12.38
CA LEU A 7 -2.59 27.33 -13.15
C LEU A 7 -2.52 28.70 -13.82
N THR A 8 -1.35 29.36 -13.73
CA THR A 8 -1.13 30.68 -14.36
C THR A 8 -1.36 30.60 -15.86
N GLY A 9 -2.17 31.52 -16.38
CA GLY A 9 -2.58 31.57 -17.79
C GLY A 9 -3.79 30.68 -18.15
N LEU A 10 -4.34 29.96 -17.16
CA LEU A 10 -5.51 29.09 -17.36
C LEU A 10 -6.77 29.64 -16.68
N GLU A 11 -6.71 30.81 -16.06
CA GLU A 11 -7.73 31.37 -15.17
C GLU A 11 -9.08 31.61 -15.87
N LYS A 12 -9.06 31.80 -17.19
CA LYS A 12 -10.25 32.08 -18.00
C LYS A 12 -10.74 30.87 -18.79
N ARG A 13 -10.06 29.72 -18.67
CA ARG A 13 -10.44 28.50 -19.40
C ARG A 13 -11.58 27.76 -18.72
N PHE A 14 -12.47 27.22 -19.51
CA PHE A 14 -13.50 26.30 -19.02
C PHE A 14 -12.91 24.92 -18.73
N PRO A 15 -13.53 24.12 -17.83
CA PRO A 15 -13.04 22.77 -17.52
C PRO A 15 -12.83 21.88 -18.75
N SER A 16 -13.68 22.01 -19.77
CA SER A 16 -13.56 21.27 -21.04
C SER A 16 -12.33 21.62 -21.88
N GLU A 17 -11.69 22.75 -21.59
CA GLU A 17 -10.49 23.23 -22.29
C GLU A 17 -9.20 22.86 -21.53
N LEU A 18 -9.34 22.18 -20.39
CA LEU A 18 -8.23 21.78 -19.52
C LEU A 18 -7.93 20.29 -19.72
N SER A 19 -6.65 19.94 -19.68
CA SER A 19 -6.24 18.53 -19.59
C SER A 19 -6.70 17.91 -18.27
N GLY A 20 -6.79 16.57 -18.18
CA GLY A 20 -7.18 15.87 -16.96
C GLY A 20 -6.34 16.28 -15.73
N GLY A 21 -5.01 16.40 -15.90
CA GLY A 21 -4.14 16.87 -14.81
C GLY A 21 -4.38 18.33 -14.42
N GLN A 22 -4.71 19.21 -15.39
CA GLN A 22 -5.07 20.60 -15.08
C GLN A 22 -6.40 20.68 -14.32
N GLN A 23 -7.40 19.89 -14.73
CA GLN A 23 -8.69 19.79 -14.02
C GLN A 23 -8.49 19.34 -12.58
N GLN A 24 -7.62 18.35 -12.34
CA GLN A 24 -7.33 17.85 -11.01
C GLN A 24 -6.61 18.89 -10.16
N ARG A 25 -5.64 19.62 -10.72
CA ARG A 25 -5.00 20.75 -10.01
C ARG A 25 -5.99 21.86 -9.66
N VAL A 26 -6.94 22.15 -10.53
CA VAL A 26 -8.03 23.10 -10.23
C VAL A 26 -8.91 22.58 -9.08
N ALA A 27 -9.24 21.28 -9.06
CA ALA A 27 -10.03 20.69 -7.99
C ALA A 27 -9.29 20.78 -6.64
N LEU A 28 -8.00 20.44 -6.60
CA LEU A 28 -7.16 20.56 -5.40
C LEU A 28 -7.00 22.02 -4.97
N ALA A 29 -6.76 22.94 -5.90
CA ALA A 29 -6.67 24.38 -5.60
C ALA A 29 -7.95 24.92 -4.96
N ARG A 30 -9.13 24.48 -5.44
CA ARG A 30 -10.42 24.83 -4.84
C ARG A 30 -10.54 24.34 -3.40
N ILE A 31 -10.21 23.07 -3.15
CA ILE A 31 -10.25 22.49 -1.80
C ILE A 31 -9.35 23.28 -0.86
N MET A 32 -8.10 23.50 -1.25
CA MET A 32 -7.11 24.22 -0.43
C MET A 32 -7.44 25.70 -0.21
N ALA A 33 -8.21 26.32 -1.12
CA ALA A 33 -8.62 27.71 -0.98
C ALA A 33 -9.59 27.93 0.20
N TYR A 34 -10.35 26.92 0.57
CA TYR A 34 -11.26 26.97 1.73
C TYR A 34 -10.55 26.73 3.06
N LYS A 35 -9.28 26.30 3.06
CA LYS A 35 -8.51 25.92 4.25
C LYS A 35 -9.30 24.98 5.17
N PRO A 36 -9.78 23.84 4.68
CA PRO A 36 -10.57 22.92 5.48
C PRO A 36 -9.72 22.28 6.58
N ASP A 37 -10.35 21.84 7.67
CA ASP A 37 -9.66 21.05 8.71
C ASP A 37 -9.41 19.60 8.26
N VAL A 38 -10.22 19.09 7.32
CA VAL A 38 -10.16 17.72 6.79
C VAL A 38 -10.30 17.72 5.28
N ILE A 39 -9.42 17.03 4.58
CA ILE A 39 -9.49 16.75 3.14
C ILE A 39 -9.82 15.28 2.94
N LEU A 40 -10.84 14.99 2.14
CA LEU A 40 -11.21 13.65 1.72
C LEU A 40 -10.85 13.46 0.25
N LEU A 41 -10.05 12.46 -0.05
CA LEU A 41 -9.62 12.08 -1.40
C LEU A 41 -10.10 10.66 -1.69
N ASP A 42 -11.03 10.53 -2.62
CA ASP A 42 -11.55 9.22 -3.04
C ASP A 42 -10.96 8.87 -4.41
N GLU A 43 -10.10 7.84 -4.43
CA GLU A 43 -9.44 7.34 -5.64
C GLU A 43 -8.80 8.45 -6.52
N PRO A 44 -8.02 9.38 -5.96
CA PRO A 44 -7.66 10.64 -6.66
C PRO A 44 -6.82 10.44 -7.92
N PHE A 45 -6.25 9.26 -8.15
CA PHE A 45 -5.37 8.97 -9.29
C PHE A 45 -5.87 7.84 -10.19
N SER A 46 -7.09 7.33 -9.99
CA SER A 46 -7.59 6.14 -10.67
C SER A 46 -7.77 6.30 -12.18
N ALA A 47 -8.08 7.53 -12.65
CA ALA A 47 -8.33 7.84 -14.06
C ALA A 47 -7.08 8.31 -14.83
N LEU A 48 -5.89 8.21 -14.24
CA LEU A 48 -4.66 8.76 -14.82
C LEU A 48 -3.75 7.67 -15.38
N ASP A 49 -3.05 7.99 -16.48
CA ASP A 49 -1.94 7.17 -16.95
C ASP A 49 -0.76 7.20 -15.93
N MET A 50 0.12 6.22 -16.04
CA MET A 50 1.21 6.01 -15.06
C MET A 50 2.13 7.23 -14.92
N TYR A 51 2.49 7.88 -16.02
CA TYR A 51 3.41 9.02 -16.00
C TYR A 51 2.77 10.24 -15.31
N LEU A 52 1.52 10.54 -15.66
CA LEU A 52 0.77 11.64 -15.06
C LEU A 52 0.47 11.39 -13.59
N LYS A 53 0.20 10.14 -13.24
CA LYS A 53 -0.04 9.69 -11.87
C LYS A 53 1.15 9.95 -10.95
N ASP A 54 2.35 9.52 -11.34
CA ASP A 54 3.57 9.72 -10.54
C ASP A 54 3.86 11.21 -10.31
N ARG A 55 3.71 12.01 -11.35
CA ARG A 55 3.89 13.45 -11.26
C ARG A 55 2.88 14.10 -10.31
N LEU A 56 1.61 13.76 -10.41
CA LEU A 56 0.56 14.34 -9.57
C LEU A 56 0.63 13.87 -8.12
N GLN A 57 1.09 12.63 -7.86
CA GLN A 57 1.39 12.17 -6.52
C GLN A 57 2.48 13.02 -5.86
N GLN A 58 3.55 13.32 -6.61
CA GLN A 58 4.62 14.19 -6.12
C GLN A 58 4.12 15.61 -5.86
N GLU A 59 3.36 16.20 -6.80
CA GLU A 59 2.74 17.51 -6.64
C GLU A 59 1.80 17.55 -5.43
N LEU A 60 1.02 16.49 -5.20
CA LEU A 60 0.13 16.38 -4.02
C LEU A 60 0.93 16.34 -2.72
N LEU A 61 2.00 15.55 -2.64
CA LEU A 61 2.85 15.51 -1.45
C LEU A 61 3.44 16.89 -1.12
N GLU A 62 3.95 17.60 -2.14
CA GLU A 62 4.48 18.95 -1.97
C GLU A 62 3.41 19.94 -1.47
N LEU A 63 2.18 19.81 -1.97
CA LEU A 63 1.06 20.65 -1.56
C LEU A 63 0.60 20.38 -0.14
N LEU A 64 0.61 19.12 0.27
CA LEU A 64 0.19 18.68 1.60
C LEU A 64 1.27 18.88 2.66
N ASN A 65 2.52 19.08 2.28
CA ASN A 65 3.63 19.27 3.23
C ASN A 65 3.41 20.49 4.16
N ASP A 66 2.77 21.53 3.67
CA ASP A 66 2.44 22.74 4.43
C ASP A 66 0.98 22.72 4.97
N TYR A 67 0.28 21.61 4.85
CA TYR A 67 -1.10 21.50 5.30
C TYR A 67 -1.17 20.92 6.71
N GLU A 68 -1.72 21.69 7.63
CA GLU A 68 -1.80 21.33 9.06
C GLU A 68 -3.03 20.48 9.42
N GLY A 69 -3.96 20.30 8.47
CA GLY A 69 -5.20 19.52 8.68
C GLY A 69 -5.01 18.01 8.47
N THR A 70 -6.12 17.29 8.61
CA THR A 70 -6.15 15.83 8.37
C THR A 70 -6.46 15.53 6.91
N VAL A 71 -5.74 14.60 6.31
CA VAL A 71 -6.03 14.09 4.96
C VAL A 71 -6.42 12.62 5.07
N ILE A 72 -7.59 12.28 4.56
CA ILE A 72 -8.06 10.91 4.45
C ILE A 72 -8.14 10.56 2.97
N MET A 73 -7.39 9.53 2.56
CA MET A 73 -7.36 9.06 1.18
C MET A 73 -7.88 7.62 1.12
N VAL A 74 -8.80 7.37 0.19
CA VAL A 74 -9.20 6.01 -0.21
C VAL A 74 -8.48 5.65 -1.49
N SER A 75 -7.81 4.52 -1.51
CA SER A 75 -7.16 3.99 -2.71
C SER A 75 -7.07 2.46 -2.66
N HIS A 76 -7.17 1.84 -3.83
CA HIS A 76 -6.89 0.42 -4.03
C HIS A 76 -5.44 0.17 -4.49
N SER A 77 -4.67 1.20 -4.72
CA SER A 77 -3.27 1.14 -5.15
C SER A 77 -2.34 1.06 -3.93
N ARG A 78 -1.67 -0.07 -3.77
CA ARG A 78 -0.69 -0.27 -2.68
C ARG A 78 0.46 0.73 -2.70
N ASP A 79 0.91 1.07 -3.90
CA ASP A 79 2.04 2.00 -4.07
C ASP A 79 1.65 3.41 -3.64
N GLU A 80 0.43 3.85 -3.96
CA GLU A 80 -0.12 5.13 -3.48
C GLU A 80 -0.19 5.17 -1.96
N VAL A 81 -0.84 4.15 -1.37
CA VAL A 81 -0.98 4.05 0.09
C VAL A 81 0.40 4.05 0.76
N TYR A 82 1.35 3.27 0.27
CA TYR A 82 2.68 3.16 0.86
C TYR A 82 3.46 4.48 0.79
N ARG A 83 3.29 5.25 -0.30
CA ARG A 83 4.01 6.51 -0.53
C ARG A 83 3.37 7.72 0.14
N LEU A 84 2.02 7.75 0.21
CA LEU A 84 1.26 8.96 0.54
C LEU A 84 0.67 8.94 1.95
N SER A 85 0.59 7.79 2.64
CA SER A 85 -0.05 7.72 3.94
C SER A 85 0.91 7.33 5.06
N GLU A 86 0.81 8.00 6.20
CA GLU A 86 1.53 7.67 7.43
C GLU A 86 0.81 6.56 8.19
N GLU A 87 -0.51 6.63 8.26
CA GLU A 87 -1.39 5.66 8.91
C GLU A 87 -2.28 4.99 7.87
N LEU A 88 -2.61 3.74 8.11
CA LEU A 88 -3.39 2.90 7.24
C LEU A 88 -4.51 2.19 7.99
N LEU A 89 -5.72 2.29 7.44
CA LEU A 89 -6.85 1.43 7.79
C LEU A 89 -7.09 0.47 6.63
N ILE A 90 -7.03 -0.83 6.91
CA ILE A 90 -7.34 -1.86 5.92
C ILE A 90 -8.76 -2.35 6.18
N ILE A 91 -9.60 -2.23 5.15
CA ILE A 91 -11.01 -2.62 5.21
C ILE A 91 -11.22 -3.83 4.29
N ASP A 92 -11.84 -4.88 4.80
CA ASP A 92 -12.28 -6.04 4.05
C ASP A 92 -13.71 -6.39 4.47
N GLN A 93 -14.60 -6.63 3.49
CA GLN A 93 -16.03 -6.93 3.69
C GLN A 93 -16.74 -5.94 4.66
N GLY A 94 -16.40 -4.65 4.56
CA GLY A 94 -17.00 -3.60 5.39
C GLY A 94 -16.50 -3.53 6.83
N GLN A 95 -15.48 -4.31 7.20
CA GLN A 95 -14.89 -4.32 8.53
C GLN A 95 -13.42 -3.89 8.49
N ILE A 96 -12.98 -3.19 9.54
CA ILE A 96 -11.56 -2.87 9.70
C ILE A 96 -10.83 -4.14 10.14
N VAL A 97 -9.98 -4.66 9.25
CA VAL A 97 -9.17 -5.87 9.52
C VAL A 97 -7.79 -5.55 10.08
N ALA A 98 -7.27 -4.35 9.81
CA ALA A 98 -6.03 -3.86 10.42
C ALA A 98 -6.00 -2.33 10.42
N ALA A 99 -5.32 -1.75 11.41
CA ALA A 99 -5.10 -0.32 11.56
C ALA A 99 -3.72 -0.08 12.19
N GLY A 100 -3.02 0.95 11.73
CA GLY A 100 -1.73 1.34 12.28
C GLY A 100 -0.83 2.05 11.28
N LYS A 101 0.45 2.18 11.61
CA LYS A 101 1.42 2.83 10.73
C LYS A 101 1.59 2.04 9.44
N THR A 102 1.52 2.73 8.33
CA THR A 102 1.55 2.13 6.98
C THR A 102 2.76 1.21 6.80
N LYS A 103 3.96 1.69 7.11
CA LYS A 103 5.20 0.89 6.92
C LYS A 103 5.22 -0.37 7.79
N GLU A 104 4.72 -0.29 9.01
CA GLU A 104 4.66 -1.43 9.93
C GLU A 104 3.66 -2.48 9.43
N LEU A 105 2.47 -2.05 8.98
CA LEU A 105 1.46 -2.96 8.43
C LEU A 105 1.90 -3.61 7.11
N PHE A 106 2.69 -2.90 6.31
CA PHE A 106 3.28 -3.50 5.09
C PHE A 106 4.37 -4.52 5.42
N GLN A 107 5.14 -4.32 6.47
CA GLN A 107 6.20 -5.26 6.89
C GLN A 107 5.64 -6.45 7.67
N ASN A 108 4.70 -6.20 8.58
CA ASN A 108 4.14 -7.22 9.47
C ASN A 108 2.62 -7.07 9.61
N PRO A 109 1.84 -7.51 8.63
CA PRO A 109 0.38 -7.31 8.56
C PRO A 109 -0.42 -8.15 9.58
N GLN A 110 0.17 -9.11 10.28
CA GLN A 110 -0.38 -9.98 11.32
C GLN A 110 -1.64 -10.79 10.93
N ARG A 111 -2.41 -10.37 9.93
CA ARG A 111 -3.60 -11.04 9.41
C ARG A 111 -3.43 -11.37 7.94
N LYS A 112 -3.96 -12.51 7.51
CA LYS A 112 -3.88 -12.99 6.12
C LYS A 112 -4.52 -11.99 5.15
N GLU A 113 -5.68 -11.42 5.51
CA GLU A 113 -6.40 -10.43 4.71
C GLU A 113 -5.56 -9.16 4.52
N ALA A 114 -5.00 -8.65 5.60
CA ALA A 114 -4.09 -7.50 5.56
C ALA A 114 -2.83 -7.81 4.73
N ALA A 115 -2.24 -8.99 4.89
CA ALA A 115 -1.09 -9.43 4.10
C ALA A 115 -1.41 -9.49 2.60
N ARG A 116 -2.59 -9.98 2.21
CA ARG A 116 -3.03 -9.97 0.80
C ARG A 116 -3.15 -8.57 0.25
N LEU A 117 -3.79 -7.68 0.97
CA LEU A 117 -3.99 -6.29 0.56
C LEU A 117 -2.69 -5.49 0.50
N THR A 118 -1.72 -5.81 1.37
CA THR A 118 -0.37 -5.21 1.33
C THR A 118 0.61 -5.91 0.37
N GLY A 119 0.15 -6.92 -0.38
CA GLY A 119 0.89 -7.47 -1.52
C GLY A 119 1.50 -8.85 -1.35
N CYS A 120 1.29 -9.54 -0.25
CA CYS A 120 1.64 -10.95 -0.14
C CYS A 120 0.66 -11.80 -0.96
N LYS A 121 1.16 -12.61 -1.88
CA LYS A 121 0.34 -13.47 -2.76
C LYS A 121 0.54 -14.95 -2.47
N ASN A 122 1.68 -15.33 -1.89
CA ASN A 122 2.02 -16.71 -1.61
C ASN A 122 1.68 -17.03 -0.16
N PHE A 123 0.71 -17.87 0.05
CA PHE A 123 0.27 -18.33 1.37
C PHE A 123 0.24 -19.84 1.40
N THR A 124 0.56 -20.41 2.54
CA THR A 124 0.39 -21.81 2.84
C THR A 124 -0.24 -21.96 4.22
N ARG A 125 -0.98 -23.01 4.42
CA ARG A 125 -1.41 -23.42 5.76
C ARG A 125 -0.18 -23.88 6.54
N ALA A 126 -0.14 -23.52 7.80
CA ALA A 126 0.95 -23.86 8.70
C ALA A 126 0.42 -24.59 9.91
N VAL A 127 1.15 -25.62 10.30
CA VAL A 127 0.92 -26.40 11.52
C VAL A 127 2.13 -26.20 12.42
N TYR A 128 1.89 -25.78 13.65
CA TYR A 128 2.92 -25.60 14.66
C TYR A 128 3.56 -26.95 15.01
N VAL A 129 4.85 -27.02 15.08
CA VAL A 129 5.63 -28.17 15.55
C VAL A 129 6.35 -27.84 16.84
N ASP A 130 7.12 -26.76 16.85
CA ASP A 130 7.80 -26.18 17.99
C ASP A 130 8.04 -24.68 17.78
N ASP A 131 8.66 -23.99 18.75
CA ASP A 131 8.89 -22.54 18.73
C ASP A 131 9.66 -22.05 17.50
N HIS A 132 10.36 -22.92 16.82
CA HIS A 132 11.20 -22.60 15.65
C HIS A 132 10.85 -23.40 14.41
N THR A 133 9.84 -24.28 14.47
CA THR A 133 9.52 -25.19 13.38
C THR A 133 8.02 -25.21 13.10
N ALA A 134 7.66 -25.12 11.83
CA ALA A 134 6.29 -25.29 11.35
C ALA A 134 6.25 -26.12 10.07
N GLU A 135 5.24 -26.97 9.94
CA GLU A 135 4.94 -27.68 8.68
C GLU A 135 4.10 -26.78 7.78
N LEU A 136 4.55 -26.58 6.54
CA LEU A 136 3.88 -25.80 5.50
C LEU A 136 3.16 -26.76 4.56
N THR A 137 1.89 -27.06 4.88
CA THR A 137 1.18 -28.20 4.31
C THR A 137 0.90 -28.09 2.81
N ASP A 138 0.63 -26.87 2.30
CA ASP A 138 0.33 -26.70 0.88
C ASP A 138 1.60 -26.66 0.03
N TRP A 139 2.75 -26.38 0.64
CA TRP A 139 4.07 -26.36 -0.03
C TRP A 139 4.89 -27.65 0.20
N GLY A 140 4.43 -28.50 1.13
CA GLY A 140 5.08 -29.79 1.42
C GLY A 140 6.47 -29.67 2.02
N ILE A 141 6.75 -28.57 2.74
CA ILE A 141 8.06 -28.32 3.38
C ILE A 141 7.93 -28.05 4.87
N THR A 142 9.00 -28.25 5.59
CA THR A 142 9.14 -27.84 7.00
C THR A 142 9.96 -26.56 7.07
N LEU A 143 9.33 -25.48 7.52
CA LEU A 143 9.99 -24.21 7.79
C LEU A 143 10.73 -24.28 9.11
N ARG A 144 11.97 -23.80 9.16
CA ARG A 144 12.75 -23.58 10.38
C ARG A 144 13.20 -22.14 10.48
N THR A 145 12.97 -21.51 11.65
CA THR A 145 13.35 -20.12 11.93
C THR A 145 14.39 -20.09 13.05
N GLU A 146 15.36 -19.21 12.94
CA GLU A 146 16.38 -19.00 13.99
C GLU A 146 16.13 -17.69 14.78
N GLN A 147 15.42 -16.76 14.20
CA GLN A 147 15.29 -15.38 14.72
C GLN A 147 13.91 -15.04 15.25
N ARG A 148 12.88 -15.85 15.00
CA ARG A 148 11.50 -15.58 15.43
C ARG A 148 10.84 -16.84 15.95
N ASN A 149 10.16 -16.70 17.09
CA ASN A 149 9.33 -17.78 17.58
C ASN A 149 8.05 -17.87 16.75
N ILE A 150 7.67 -19.10 16.44
CA ILE A 150 6.41 -19.41 15.76
C ILE A 150 5.33 -19.54 16.81
N PRO A 151 4.23 -18.77 16.74
CA PRO A 151 3.17 -18.89 17.71
C PRO A 151 2.43 -20.24 17.57
N GLU A 152 2.05 -20.84 18.69
CA GLU A 152 1.33 -22.14 18.71
C GLU A 152 0.00 -22.10 17.92
N ASN A 153 -0.65 -20.94 17.87
CA ASN A 153 -1.92 -20.73 17.15
C ASN A 153 -1.75 -20.33 15.69
N ILE A 154 -0.58 -20.59 15.09
CA ILE A 154 -0.32 -20.29 13.69
C ILE A 154 -1.27 -21.09 12.78
N ASN A 155 -1.85 -20.42 11.80
CA ASN A 155 -2.71 -21.08 10.81
C ASN A 155 -2.18 -20.92 9.38
N TYR A 156 -1.48 -19.81 9.11
CA TYR A 156 -0.95 -19.50 7.78
C TYR A 156 0.41 -18.83 7.89
N ILE A 157 1.25 -19.11 6.90
CA ILE A 157 2.45 -18.34 6.61
C ILE A 157 2.31 -17.75 5.22
N GLY A 158 2.64 -16.47 5.10
CA GLY A 158 2.72 -15.75 3.84
C GLY A 158 4.15 -15.37 3.54
N TYR A 159 4.55 -15.48 2.26
CA TYR A 159 5.87 -15.09 1.80
C TYR A 159 5.76 -14.22 0.54
N ARG A 160 6.50 -13.13 0.48
CA ARG A 160 6.46 -12.23 -0.68
C ARG A 160 7.35 -12.77 -1.78
N ALA A 161 6.92 -12.64 -3.03
CA ALA A 161 7.64 -13.19 -4.18
C ALA A 161 9.07 -12.65 -4.30
N HIS A 162 9.29 -11.37 -3.96
CA HIS A 162 10.62 -10.75 -4.03
C HIS A 162 11.57 -11.16 -2.89
N ASP A 163 11.07 -11.83 -1.85
CA ASP A 163 11.88 -12.31 -0.75
C ASP A 163 12.41 -13.73 -1.04
N PHE A 164 11.91 -14.41 -2.09
CA PHE A 164 12.47 -15.67 -2.53
C PHE A 164 13.85 -15.46 -3.18
N VAL A 165 14.83 -16.16 -2.66
CA VAL A 165 16.19 -16.16 -3.22
C VAL A 165 16.40 -17.47 -3.99
N PRO A 166 16.63 -17.42 -5.32
CA PRO A 166 16.91 -18.63 -6.09
C PRO A 166 18.24 -19.23 -5.64
N VAL A 167 18.24 -20.54 -5.36
CA VAL A 167 19.43 -21.30 -4.98
C VAL A 167 19.60 -22.43 -5.99
N TRP A 168 20.81 -22.58 -6.52
CA TRP A 168 21.16 -23.60 -7.50
C TRP A 168 21.97 -24.73 -6.80
N GLY A 169 21.60 -25.98 -7.07
CA GLY A 169 22.27 -27.15 -6.54
C GLY A 169 21.40 -28.03 -5.64
N GLU A 170 22.02 -28.86 -4.81
CA GLU A 170 21.29 -29.71 -3.88
C GLU A 170 20.55 -28.91 -2.83
N GLY A 171 19.32 -29.35 -2.54
CA GLY A 171 18.41 -28.65 -1.65
C GLY A 171 18.91 -28.54 -0.21
N GLY A 172 18.72 -27.38 0.40
CA GLY A 172 18.96 -27.10 1.81
C GLY A 172 17.67 -26.94 2.62
N LYS A 173 17.79 -26.42 3.83
CA LYS A 173 16.64 -26.09 4.68
C LYS A 173 15.81 -24.96 4.04
N ASN A 174 14.50 -25.01 4.20
CA ASN A 174 13.55 -23.98 3.73
C ASN A 174 13.55 -23.72 2.20
N GLN A 175 13.83 -24.74 1.40
CA GLN A 175 13.84 -24.63 -0.06
C GLN A 175 12.59 -25.25 -0.68
N ILE A 176 12.08 -24.59 -1.71
CA ILE A 176 10.96 -25.05 -2.54
C ILE A 176 11.54 -25.38 -3.92
N HIS A 177 11.27 -26.59 -4.41
CA HIS A 177 11.67 -26.98 -5.75
C HIS A 177 10.64 -26.48 -6.76
N PHE A 178 11.11 -25.77 -7.80
CA PHE A 178 10.32 -25.41 -8.96
C PHE A 178 10.81 -26.26 -10.14
N TYR A 179 9.84 -26.84 -10.87
CA TYR A 179 10.08 -27.60 -12.10
C TYR A 179 9.68 -26.75 -13.31
#